data_2be34c866ba5af67e2a1561accb438e3
#
_entry.id   2be34c866ba5af67e2a1561accb438e3
#
_cell.length_a   1.000
_cell.length_b   1.000
_cell.length_c   1.000
_cell.angle_alpha   90.00
_cell.angle_beta   90.00
_cell.angle_gamma   90.00
#
_symmetry.space_group_name_H-M   'P 1'
#
loop_
_entity.id
_entity.type
_entity.pdbx_description
1 polymer ?
#
loop_
_entity_poly.entity_id
_entity_poly.type
_entity_poly.pdbx_seq_one_letter_code
_entity_poly.pdbx_strand_id
1 'polypeptide(L)'
;MEDFIKMNSGLESRIGSFLEFKDYSEDELFEIFKKNIDKVNDKENQEYKLTMSEGAVSKVKGIISEAKQITDFGNGRFAKKLFDKISRCHAKNTRSTDDPNKLYQITEKDIPDDIMKTIFFSGDRSSGLYSGGKIGFRSEEDKPKVYKKGEK
;
A
#
# COMPACT_ATOMS: atom_id res chain seq x y z
N MET A 1 -2.23 -21.31 -7.56
CA MET A 1 -1.01 -22.04 -7.11
C MET A 1 -1.21 -23.56 -7.21
N GLU A 2 -2.30 -24.10 -6.73
CA GLU A 2 -2.60 -25.54 -6.81
C GLU A 2 -2.62 -26.09 -8.26
N ASP A 3 -3.23 -25.34 -9.19
CA ASP A 3 -3.26 -25.76 -10.60
C ASP A 3 -1.87 -25.84 -11.25
N PHE A 4 -0.97 -24.92 -10.87
CA PHE A 4 0.41 -24.94 -11.35
C PHE A 4 1.19 -26.17 -10.83
N ILE A 5 0.91 -26.58 -9.60
CA ILE A 5 1.55 -27.76 -8.99
C ILE A 5 1.00 -29.04 -9.61
N LYS A 6 -0.32 -29.12 -9.84
CA LYS A 6 -0.97 -30.25 -10.51
C LYS A 6 -0.53 -30.44 -11.96
N MET A 7 -0.18 -29.36 -12.65
CA MET A 7 0.35 -29.40 -14.02
C MET A 7 1.77 -29.97 -14.13
N ASN A 8 2.49 -30.06 -13.00
CA ASN A 8 3.86 -30.55 -12.97
C ASN A 8 4.02 -31.65 -11.93
N SER A 9 3.80 -32.90 -12.32
CA SER A 9 3.90 -34.08 -11.43
C SER A 9 5.24 -34.23 -10.72
N GLY A 10 6.31 -33.65 -11.27
CA GLY A 10 7.62 -33.60 -10.65
C GLY A 10 7.80 -32.55 -9.54
N LEU A 11 6.92 -31.53 -9.49
CA LEU A 11 6.93 -30.53 -8.42
C LEU A 11 6.24 -31.04 -7.16
N GLU A 12 5.12 -31.75 -7.32
CA GLU A 12 4.36 -32.31 -6.20
C GLU A 12 5.22 -33.26 -5.34
N SER A 13 6.03 -34.08 -5.98
CA SER A 13 6.92 -35.03 -5.28
C SER A 13 8.13 -34.39 -4.59
N ARG A 14 8.47 -33.13 -4.94
CA ARG A 14 9.62 -32.39 -4.40
C ARG A 14 9.25 -31.36 -3.36
N ILE A 15 7.98 -30.94 -3.30
CA ILE A 15 7.47 -29.99 -2.31
C ILE A 15 6.98 -30.81 -1.11
N GLY A 16 7.79 -30.88 -0.07
CA GLY A 16 7.51 -31.70 1.11
C GLY A 16 6.44 -31.17 2.05
N SER A 17 6.10 -29.87 1.98
CA SER A 17 5.07 -29.24 2.82
C SER A 17 4.59 -27.91 2.25
N PHE A 18 3.30 -27.64 2.46
CA PHE A 18 2.66 -26.36 2.12
C PHE A 18 2.37 -25.60 3.41
N LEU A 19 2.80 -24.35 3.47
CA LEU A 19 2.46 -23.42 4.53
C LEU A 19 1.47 -22.40 3.96
N GLU A 20 0.25 -22.43 4.48
CA GLU A 20 -0.78 -21.45 4.16
C GLU A 20 -0.70 -20.29 5.15
N PHE A 21 -0.50 -19.10 4.64
CA PHE A 21 -0.57 -17.86 5.42
C PHE A 21 -1.96 -17.26 5.25
N LYS A 22 -2.72 -17.24 6.34
CA LYS A 22 -4.03 -16.58 6.38
C LYS A 22 -3.86 -15.07 6.28
N ASP A 23 -4.87 -14.42 5.73
CA ASP A 23 -4.93 -12.96 5.73
C ASP A 23 -5.03 -12.41 7.15
N TYR A 24 -4.39 -11.27 7.37
CA TYR A 24 -4.47 -10.57 8.65
C TYR A 24 -5.90 -10.10 8.94
N SER A 25 -6.28 -10.12 10.22
CA SER A 25 -7.49 -9.47 10.72
C SER A 25 -7.37 -7.94 10.62
N GLU A 26 -8.48 -7.24 10.79
CA GLU A 26 -8.48 -5.77 10.81
C GLU A 26 -7.61 -5.20 11.94
N ASP A 27 -7.69 -5.83 13.11
CA ASP A 27 -6.88 -5.42 14.27
C ASP A 27 -5.39 -5.66 14.03
N GLU A 28 -5.00 -6.79 13.45
CA GLU A 28 -3.61 -7.08 13.11
C GLU A 28 -3.08 -6.10 12.06
N LEU A 29 -3.89 -5.74 11.05
CA LEU A 29 -3.51 -4.72 10.06
C LEU A 29 -3.35 -3.34 10.69
N PHE A 30 -4.21 -2.99 11.63
CA PHE A 30 -4.08 -1.76 12.39
C PHE A 30 -2.85 -1.76 13.29
N GLU A 31 -2.51 -2.89 13.92
CA GLU A 31 -1.26 -3.03 14.68
C GLU A 31 -0.02 -2.92 13.77
N ILE A 32 -0.05 -3.50 12.56
CA ILE A 32 1.02 -3.31 11.57
C ILE A 32 1.16 -1.84 11.19
N PHE A 33 0.04 -1.13 11.04
CA PHE A 33 0.04 0.31 10.78
C PHE A 33 0.68 1.07 11.95
N LYS A 34 0.28 0.80 13.19
CA LYS A 34 0.85 1.42 14.41
C LYS A 34 2.35 1.18 14.56
N LYS A 35 2.81 -0.04 14.27
CA LYS A 35 4.25 -0.36 14.28
C LYS A 35 5.09 0.52 13.34
N ASN A 36 4.50 1.09 12.28
CA ASN A 36 5.22 2.05 11.44
C ASN A 36 5.31 3.44 12.10
N ILE A 37 4.33 3.84 12.91
CA ILE A 37 4.41 5.03 13.75
C ILE A 37 5.50 4.83 14.82
N ASP A 38 5.51 3.68 15.50
CA ASP A 38 6.49 3.35 16.52
C ASP A 38 7.91 3.39 15.95
N LYS A 39 8.14 2.83 14.76
CA LYS A 39 9.44 2.91 14.07
C LYS A 39 9.90 4.34 13.78
N VAL A 40 8.97 5.28 13.59
CA VAL A 40 9.32 6.70 13.46
C VAL A 40 9.70 7.26 14.82
N ASN A 41 9.00 6.85 15.87
CA ASN A 41 9.20 7.31 17.25
C ASN A 41 10.42 6.69 17.94
N ASP A 42 10.91 5.54 17.46
CA ASP A 42 12.07 4.82 18.03
C ASP A 42 13.42 5.43 17.61
N LYS A 43 13.43 6.49 16.81
CA LYS A 43 14.68 7.18 16.47
C LYS A 43 15.25 7.87 17.70
N GLU A 44 16.50 7.56 18.01
CA GLU A 44 17.22 8.17 19.11
C GLU A 44 17.19 9.71 19.03
N ASN A 45 16.97 10.38 20.18
CA ASN A 45 16.90 11.84 20.33
C ASN A 45 15.63 12.53 19.79
N GLN A 46 14.48 11.84 19.66
CA GLN A 46 13.22 12.53 19.42
C GLN A 46 12.58 13.02 20.74
N GLU A 47 12.55 14.34 20.91
CA GLU A 47 11.87 15.00 22.03
C GLU A 47 10.35 14.86 21.95
N TYR A 48 9.81 14.74 20.72
CA TYR A 48 8.39 14.64 20.45
C TYR A 48 8.04 13.36 19.68
N LYS A 49 6.94 12.72 20.07
CA LYS A 49 6.45 11.48 19.46
C LYS A 49 5.27 11.75 18.55
N LEU A 50 5.31 11.14 17.36
CA LEU A 50 4.19 11.15 16.44
C LEU A 50 3.02 10.37 17.05
N THR A 51 1.85 11.00 17.13
CA THR A 51 0.61 10.44 17.68
C THR A 51 -0.52 10.53 16.66
N MET A 52 -1.67 9.95 16.99
CA MET A 52 -2.89 10.07 16.18
C MET A 52 -4.04 10.60 17.01
N SER A 53 -4.89 11.44 16.43
CA SER A 53 -6.17 11.82 17.02
C SER A 53 -7.15 10.63 16.97
N GLU A 54 -8.16 10.60 17.86
CA GLU A 54 -9.19 9.55 17.87
C GLU A 54 -9.94 9.44 16.54
N GLY A 55 -10.24 10.57 15.91
CA GLY A 55 -10.87 10.60 14.60
C GLY A 55 -9.98 10.03 13.51
N ALA A 56 -8.67 10.32 13.53
CA ALA A 56 -7.72 9.70 12.61
C ALA A 56 -7.65 8.17 12.80
N VAL A 57 -7.65 7.69 14.03
CA VAL A 57 -7.70 6.25 14.35
C VAL A 57 -8.96 5.61 13.76
N SER A 58 -10.13 6.21 14.00
CA SER A 58 -11.40 5.72 13.49
C SER A 58 -11.43 5.68 11.96
N LYS A 59 -10.90 6.73 11.30
CA LYS A 59 -10.84 6.81 9.85
C LYS A 59 -9.90 5.76 9.25
N VAL A 60 -8.74 5.52 9.87
CA VAL A 60 -7.80 4.47 9.44
C VAL A 60 -8.42 3.08 9.58
N LYS A 61 -9.09 2.79 10.68
CA LYS A 61 -9.80 1.51 10.88
C LYS A 61 -10.88 1.29 9.82
N GLY A 62 -11.68 2.33 9.51
CA GLY A 62 -12.66 2.28 8.44
C GLY A 62 -12.05 1.96 7.07
N ILE A 63 -10.92 2.60 6.73
CA ILE A 63 -10.18 2.35 5.49
C ILE A 63 -9.65 0.90 5.44
N ILE A 64 -9.15 0.36 6.54
CA ILE A 64 -8.68 -1.03 6.63
C ILE A 64 -9.84 -2.01 6.40
N SER A 65 -10.99 -1.77 7.05
CA SER A 65 -12.19 -2.60 6.87
C SER A 65 -12.68 -2.58 5.41
N GLU A 66 -12.69 -1.41 4.77
CA GLU A 66 -13.05 -1.27 3.35
C GLU A 66 -12.05 -1.97 2.44
N ALA A 67 -10.75 -1.86 2.71
CA ALA A 67 -9.70 -2.50 1.92
C ALA A 67 -9.82 -4.03 1.94
N LYS A 68 -10.21 -4.63 3.05
CA LYS A 68 -10.40 -6.09 3.17
C LYS A 68 -11.50 -6.65 2.28
N GLN A 69 -12.42 -5.82 1.78
CA GLN A 69 -13.42 -6.23 0.81
C GLN A 69 -12.84 -6.38 -0.61
N ILE A 70 -11.63 -5.92 -0.83
CA ILE A 70 -10.95 -5.96 -2.14
C ILE A 70 -10.10 -7.21 -2.21
N THR A 71 -10.30 -8.03 -3.25
CA THR A 71 -9.45 -9.18 -3.52
C THR A 71 -8.01 -8.73 -3.75
N ASP A 72 -7.05 -9.42 -3.15
CA ASP A 72 -5.62 -9.11 -3.27
C ASP A 72 -5.21 -7.69 -2.83
N PHE A 73 -5.89 -7.15 -1.80
CA PHE A 73 -5.60 -5.80 -1.29
C PHE A 73 -4.17 -5.60 -0.77
N GLY A 74 -3.42 -6.68 -0.58
CA GLY A 74 -2.00 -6.64 -0.26
C GLY A 74 -1.64 -6.74 1.22
N ASN A 75 -2.62 -7.01 2.10
CA ASN A 75 -2.40 -7.31 3.52
C ASN A 75 -1.45 -6.32 4.24
N GLY A 76 -0.40 -6.80 4.88
CA GLY A 76 0.57 -5.97 5.58
C GLY A 76 1.26 -4.92 4.70
N ARG A 77 1.40 -5.16 3.37
CA ARG A 77 1.92 -4.16 2.43
C ARG A 77 0.95 -2.99 2.26
N PHE A 78 -0.36 -3.26 2.30
CA PHE A 78 -1.38 -2.22 2.28
C PHE A 78 -1.26 -1.32 3.52
N ALA A 79 -1.16 -1.90 4.72
CA ALA A 79 -1.01 -1.13 5.95
C ALA A 79 0.22 -0.21 5.92
N LYS A 80 1.35 -0.70 5.37
CA LYS A 80 2.54 0.14 5.16
C LYS A 80 2.30 1.26 4.16
N LYS A 81 1.73 0.96 2.98
CA LYS A 81 1.42 1.99 1.97
C LYS A 81 0.45 3.06 2.51
N LEU A 82 -0.53 2.63 3.30
CA LEU A 82 -1.47 3.54 3.96
C LEU A 82 -0.73 4.50 4.89
N PHE A 83 0.16 3.98 5.74
CA PHE A 83 0.99 4.81 6.61
C PHE A 83 1.87 5.78 5.81
N ASP A 84 2.60 5.31 4.79
CA ASP A 84 3.47 6.13 3.96
C ASP A 84 2.70 7.28 3.28
N LYS A 85 1.46 7.01 2.84
CA LYS A 85 0.61 8.02 2.21
C LYS A 85 0.13 9.07 3.19
N ILE A 86 -0.38 8.63 4.35
CA ILE A 86 -0.83 9.53 5.43
C ILE A 86 0.35 10.40 5.91
N SER A 87 1.52 9.82 6.14
CA SER A 87 2.71 10.56 6.57
C SER A 87 3.12 11.65 5.58
N ARG A 88 3.04 11.36 4.27
CA ARG A 88 3.30 12.37 3.23
C ARG A 88 2.27 13.49 3.23
N CYS A 89 0.99 13.17 3.42
CA CYS A 89 -0.07 14.17 3.53
C CYS A 89 0.11 15.04 4.78
N HIS A 90 0.41 14.41 5.92
CA HIS A 90 0.70 15.11 7.16
C HIS A 90 1.88 16.07 7.02
N ALA A 91 3.02 15.61 6.49
CA ALA A 91 4.19 16.44 6.25
C ALA A 91 3.90 17.61 5.29
N LYS A 92 3.00 17.43 4.30
CA LYS A 92 2.56 18.50 3.41
C LYS A 92 1.70 19.52 4.14
N ASN A 93 0.75 19.06 4.96
CA ASN A 93 -0.19 19.91 5.69
C ASN A 93 0.49 20.71 6.80
N THR A 94 1.57 20.17 7.37
CA THR A 94 2.30 20.78 8.50
C THR A 94 3.51 21.60 8.06
N ARG A 95 3.80 21.68 6.76
CA ARG A 95 4.99 22.36 6.23
C ARG A 95 5.14 23.82 6.65
N SER A 96 4.05 24.50 6.91
CA SER A 96 4.02 25.95 7.23
C SER A 96 3.61 26.22 8.67
N THR A 97 3.73 25.26 9.57
CA THR A 97 3.39 25.42 10.98
C THR A 97 4.59 25.12 11.87
N ASP A 98 4.76 25.94 12.91
CA ASP A 98 5.74 25.72 13.97
C ASP A 98 5.08 25.20 15.26
N ASP A 99 3.77 24.91 15.23
CA ASP A 99 3.03 24.38 16.37
C ASP A 99 3.36 22.89 16.59
N PRO A 100 4.02 22.53 17.71
CA PRO A 100 4.40 21.14 17.98
C PRO A 100 3.21 20.18 17.99
N ASN A 101 2.06 20.59 18.48
CA ASN A 101 0.86 19.75 18.50
C ASN A 101 0.40 19.36 17.09
N LYS A 102 0.53 20.28 16.14
CA LYS A 102 0.20 20.01 14.74
C LYS A 102 1.28 19.22 14.04
N LEU A 103 2.55 19.44 14.38
CA LEU A 103 3.68 18.72 13.76
C LEU A 103 3.73 17.25 14.13
N TYR A 104 3.28 16.90 15.35
CA TYR A 104 3.44 15.55 15.89
C TYR A 104 2.12 14.82 16.13
N GLN A 105 0.99 15.33 15.62
CA GLN A 105 -0.30 14.68 15.70
C GLN A 105 -0.95 14.53 14.32
N ILE A 106 -1.05 13.29 13.85
CA ILE A 106 -1.84 12.96 12.67
C ILE A 106 -3.32 13.15 12.98
N THR A 107 -4.00 13.91 12.15
CA THR A 107 -5.43 14.21 12.28
C THR A 107 -6.22 13.66 11.10
N GLU A 108 -7.55 13.69 11.16
CA GLU A 108 -8.42 13.28 10.06
C GLU A 108 -8.15 14.03 8.75
N LYS A 109 -7.68 15.28 8.84
CA LYS A 109 -7.35 16.13 7.68
C LYS A 109 -6.14 15.61 6.90
N ASP A 110 -5.30 14.81 7.52
CA ASP A 110 -4.12 14.19 6.91
C ASP A 110 -4.48 12.91 6.14
N ILE A 111 -5.74 12.49 6.22
CA ILE A 111 -6.25 11.28 5.58
C ILE A 111 -7.24 11.69 4.48
N PRO A 112 -6.80 11.81 3.21
CA PRO A 112 -7.67 12.15 2.10
C PRO A 112 -8.80 11.12 1.91
N ASP A 113 -9.97 11.55 1.50
CA ASP A 113 -11.12 10.66 1.25
C ASP A 113 -10.90 9.74 0.04
N ASP A 114 -10.04 10.16 -0.90
CA ASP A 114 -9.65 9.37 -2.07
C ASP A 114 -8.40 8.51 -1.85
N ILE A 115 -7.97 8.31 -0.59
CA ILE A 115 -6.71 7.61 -0.26
C ILE A 115 -6.68 6.19 -0.83
N MET A 116 -7.81 5.49 -0.82
CA MET A 116 -7.95 4.15 -1.40
C MET A 116 -7.65 4.16 -2.90
N LYS A 117 -8.24 5.10 -3.64
CA LYS A 117 -7.95 5.28 -5.08
C LYS A 117 -6.46 5.53 -5.29
N THR A 118 -5.84 6.34 -4.45
CA THR A 118 -4.44 6.68 -4.57
C THR A 118 -3.52 5.47 -4.28
N ILE A 119 -3.90 4.58 -3.36
CA ILE A 119 -3.10 3.38 -3.03
C ILE A 119 -3.22 2.31 -4.12
N PHE A 120 -4.43 2.09 -4.67
CA PHE A 120 -4.68 1.00 -5.60
C PHE A 120 -4.52 1.40 -7.08
N PHE A 121 -4.82 2.64 -7.44
CA PHE A 121 -4.89 3.10 -8.83
C PHE A 121 -3.84 4.12 -9.23
N SER A 122 -3.17 4.77 -8.27
CA SER A 122 -1.99 5.56 -8.62
C SER A 122 -0.86 4.57 -8.93
N GLY A 123 -0.57 4.38 -10.20
CA GLY A 123 0.65 3.74 -10.63
C GLY A 123 1.85 4.57 -10.16
N ASP A 124 2.27 4.36 -8.92
CA ASP A 124 3.51 4.91 -8.40
C ASP A 124 4.66 4.25 -9.17
N ARG A 125 5.19 4.95 -10.16
CA ARG A 125 6.34 4.51 -10.96
C ARG A 125 7.61 4.29 -10.12
N SER A 126 7.56 4.54 -8.81
CA SER A 126 8.69 4.41 -7.89
C SER A 126 8.78 3.08 -7.16
N SER A 127 7.73 2.27 -7.14
CA SER A 127 7.76 0.90 -6.66
C SER A 127 7.73 -0.07 -7.84
N GLY A 128 8.86 -0.19 -8.52
CA GLY A 128 9.05 -1.27 -9.48
C GLY A 128 8.79 -2.61 -8.81
N LEU A 129 7.94 -3.40 -9.39
CA LEU A 129 7.46 -4.76 -9.17
C LEU A 129 6.12 -4.84 -8.40
N TYR A 130 5.18 -5.41 -9.13
CA TYR A 130 3.79 -5.77 -8.78
C TYR A 130 2.76 -4.63 -8.82
N SER A 131 2.57 -4.04 -9.99
CA SER A 131 1.23 -3.74 -10.42
C SER A 131 0.61 -5.07 -10.88
N GLY A 132 -0.38 -5.57 -10.16
CA GLY A 132 -1.26 -6.64 -10.64
C GLY A 132 -2.12 -6.12 -11.79
N GLY A 133 -1.46 -5.64 -12.85
CA GLY A 133 -2.06 -5.41 -14.13
C GLY A 133 -2.27 -6.77 -14.75
N LYS A 134 -3.51 -7.06 -15.17
CA LYS A 134 -3.83 -8.13 -16.08
C LYS A 134 -2.65 -8.34 -17.04
N ILE A 135 -2.10 -9.54 -17.07
CA ILE A 135 -1.33 -10.00 -18.22
C ILE A 135 -2.36 -10.15 -19.34
N GLY A 136 -2.76 -9.01 -19.89
CA GLY A 136 -3.57 -8.92 -21.08
C GLY A 136 -2.60 -8.82 -22.24
N PHE A 137 -2.69 -9.75 -23.17
CA PHE A 137 -2.12 -9.59 -24.49
C PHE A 137 -2.50 -8.18 -25.00
N ARG A 138 -1.50 -7.41 -25.42
CA ARG A 138 -1.72 -6.15 -26.14
C ARG A 138 -2.69 -6.42 -27.29
N SER A 139 -3.82 -5.73 -27.28
CA SER A 139 -4.72 -5.73 -28.44
C SER A 139 -3.96 -5.13 -29.63
N GLU A 140 -4.33 -5.53 -30.84
CA GLU A 140 -3.67 -5.06 -32.07
C GLU A 140 -3.69 -3.53 -32.25
N GLU A 141 -4.55 -2.83 -31.50
CA GLU A 141 -4.69 -1.38 -31.50
C GLU A 141 -3.55 -0.63 -30.79
N ASP A 142 -2.75 -1.32 -29.97
CA ASP A 142 -1.63 -0.73 -29.20
C ASP A 142 -0.26 -0.80 -29.92
N LYS A 143 -0.24 -1.15 -31.19
CA LYS A 143 1.02 -1.16 -31.96
C LYS A 143 1.44 0.26 -32.28
N PRO A 144 2.71 0.64 -32.02
CA PRO A 144 3.19 1.96 -32.40
C PRO A 144 3.13 2.12 -33.92
N LYS A 145 2.54 3.22 -34.38
CA LYS A 145 2.51 3.58 -35.82
C LYS A 145 3.92 3.74 -36.31
N VAL A 146 4.38 2.82 -37.16
CA VAL A 146 5.66 2.95 -37.86
C VAL A 146 5.51 4.02 -38.91
N TYR A 147 6.13 5.17 -38.69
CA TYR A 147 6.25 6.19 -39.74
C TYR A 147 7.23 5.68 -40.79
N LYS A 148 6.76 5.36 -41.98
CA LYS A 148 7.61 5.12 -43.12
C LYS A 148 8.34 6.42 -43.47
N LYS A 149 9.67 6.40 -43.37
CA LYS A 149 10.53 7.47 -43.85
C LYS A 149 10.41 7.52 -45.37
N GLY A 150 10.00 8.67 -45.92
CA GLY A 150 9.80 8.83 -47.35
C GLY A 150 11.09 8.60 -48.13
N GLU A 151 10.93 7.84 -49.22
CA GLU A 151 11.90 7.75 -50.28
C GLU A 151 11.95 9.07 -51.06
N LYS A 152 13.16 9.54 -51.26
CA LYS A 152 13.49 10.41 -52.39
C LYS A 152 14.27 9.59 -53.38
#